data_3c7fb8056bd669a4d7cbdc89ceeb7a93
#
_entry.id   3c7fb8056bd669a4d7cbdc89ceeb7a93
#
_cell.length_a   1.000
_cell.length_b   1.000
_cell.length_c   1.000
_cell.angle_alpha   90.00
_cell.angle_beta   90.00
_cell.angle_gamma   90.00
#
_symmetry.space_group_name_H-M   'P 1'
#
loop_
_entity.id
_entity.type
_entity.pdbx_description
1 polymer ?
#
loop_
_entity_poly.entity_id
_entity_poly.type
_entity_poly.pdbx_seq_one_letter_code
_entity_poly.pdbx_strand_id
1 'polypeptide(L)'
;MAPRLGLRENWRQFTLLILVNAFVGGMVGLERTILPRLAEQEFHLVARSAILSFIVVFGLTKAAANYYAGAWAERLGRKNLLVLGWVIGLPVPLLLLWAPSWSWVIAANVLLGLNQGLAWSSTVVMKIDLVGPRQRGLAMGLNESAGYLAVAATAFASGWLATEYGLRPYPFYLGIALAALGLLSSLFVRDTHAHVALEAAQTPAGLAGPPLSFCDITWRHPNLGSVTQAGLVNNLNDGMVWGLLPLLLASKGYTLTQIGTVAAVYPAVWGVGQLVTGPLSDRLCKKDLLFWGMLLQGAVLLAMLFISSYPVFVLLAGLLGAGTALVYPTFLAAIAEYAPTAQRARSLGIFRLWRDAGYAVGALLTGVLADTLGLPAALGAIGGLTGLSALVIRRRMYCLPEVEPSTVPTRSCLRPTSLTLFSRFRCGFSFLADGVSGHFRVGSS
;
A
#
# COMPACT_ATOMS: atom_id res chain seq x y z
N MET A 1 7.07 -18.85 26.40
CA MET A 1 7.03 -19.82 25.27
C MET A 1 8.17 -19.46 24.33
N ALA A 2 8.89 -20.45 23.80
CA ALA A 2 9.91 -20.21 22.79
C ALA A 2 9.27 -19.59 21.52
N PRO A 3 9.93 -18.62 20.84
CA PRO A 3 9.43 -18.03 19.63
C PRO A 3 9.31 -19.09 18.54
N ARG A 4 8.23 -19.04 17.73
CA ARG A 4 8.00 -19.91 16.59
C ARG A 4 7.61 -19.07 15.39
N LEU A 5 8.12 -19.39 14.21
CA LEU A 5 7.72 -18.73 12.97
C LEU A 5 6.46 -19.40 12.41
N GLY A 6 5.56 -18.63 11.84
CA GLY A 6 4.35 -19.09 11.20
C GLY A 6 3.12 -18.25 11.56
N LEU A 7 2.20 -18.11 10.58
CA LEU A 7 0.95 -17.36 10.76
C LEU A 7 0.04 -18.04 11.80
N ARG A 8 -0.07 -19.36 11.75
CA ARG A 8 -0.93 -20.14 12.65
C ARG A 8 -0.42 -20.07 14.09
N GLU A 9 0.89 -20.14 14.29
CA GLU A 9 1.56 -20.09 15.57
C GLU A 9 1.42 -18.73 16.24
N ASN A 10 1.37 -17.65 15.44
CA ASN A 10 1.34 -16.26 15.90
C ASN A 10 0.01 -15.55 15.58
N TRP A 11 -1.07 -16.27 15.30
CA TRP A 11 -2.31 -15.69 14.76
C TRP A 11 -2.88 -14.55 15.61
N ARG A 12 -2.83 -14.64 16.95
CA ARG A 12 -3.35 -13.60 17.87
C ARG A 12 -2.59 -12.28 17.70
N GLN A 13 -1.27 -12.37 17.71
CA GLN A 13 -0.39 -11.21 17.55
C GLN A 13 -0.51 -10.65 16.12
N PHE A 14 -0.61 -11.52 15.13
CA PHE A 14 -0.78 -11.15 13.73
C PHE A 14 -2.11 -10.41 13.51
N THR A 15 -3.22 -10.92 14.03
CA THR A 15 -4.54 -10.27 13.93
C THR A 15 -4.57 -8.92 14.65
N LEU A 16 -3.93 -8.82 15.83
CA LEU A 16 -3.80 -7.54 16.53
C LEU A 16 -3.04 -6.52 15.67
N LEU A 17 -1.95 -6.92 15.03
CA LEU A 17 -1.19 -6.06 14.11
C LEU A 17 -1.98 -5.69 12.84
N ILE A 18 -2.86 -6.57 12.34
CA ILE A 18 -3.81 -6.27 11.27
C ILE A 18 -4.79 -5.17 11.71
N LEU A 19 -5.35 -5.31 12.90
CA LEU A 19 -6.30 -4.32 13.45
C LEU A 19 -5.62 -2.96 13.67
N VAL A 20 -4.42 -2.95 14.25
CA VAL A 20 -3.63 -1.71 14.40
C VAL A 20 -3.37 -1.06 13.05
N ASN A 21 -3.02 -1.85 12.02
CA ASN A 21 -2.80 -1.33 10.67
C ASN A 21 -4.09 -0.78 10.04
N ALA A 22 -5.24 -1.40 10.30
CA ALA A 22 -6.53 -0.88 9.87
C ALA A 22 -6.82 0.51 10.48
N PHE A 23 -6.53 0.72 11.77
CA PHE A 23 -6.65 2.05 12.38
C PHE A 23 -5.70 3.08 11.74
N VAL A 24 -4.46 2.67 11.39
CA VAL A 24 -3.52 3.53 10.67
C VAL A 24 -4.10 3.94 9.31
N GLY A 25 -4.66 2.98 8.55
CA GLY A 25 -5.37 3.26 7.30
C GLY A 25 -6.56 4.19 7.49
N GLY A 26 -7.36 3.96 8.54
CA GLY A 26 -8.52 4.78 8.89
C GLY A 26 -8.19 6.25 9.10
N MET A 27 -7.07 6.56 9.74
CA MET A 27 -6.60 7.94 9.94
C MET A 27 -6.35 8.66 8.59
N VAL A 28 -5.85 7.95 7.59
CA VAL A 28 -5.65 8.51 6.25
C VAL A 28 -6.98 8.71 5.53
N GLY A 29 -7.85 7.69 5.56
CA GLY A 29 -9.16 7.74 4.88
C GLY A 29 -10.04 8.89 5.35
N LEU A 30 -9.99 9.20 6.65
CA LEU A 30 -10.74 10.29 7.26
C LEU A 30 -10.55 11.62 6.53
N GLU A 31 -9.33 11.96 6.15
CA GLU A 31 -8.99 13.26 5.60
C GLU A 31 -9.30 13.39 4.10
N ARG A 32 -9.30 12.27 3.36
CA ARG A 32 -9.31 12.28 1.88
C ARG A 32 -10.58 12.89 1.27
N THR A 33 -11.72 12.76 1.93
CA THR A 33 -12.99 13.31 1.47
C THR A 33 -13.20 14.74 1.97
N ILE A 34 -12.75 15.04 3.18
CA ILE A 34 -13.14 16.25 3.91
C ILE A 34 -12.18 17.41 3.69
N LEU A 35 -10.87 17.19 3.80
CA LEU A 35 -9.89 18.30 3.85
C LEU A 35 -9.92 19.20 2.61
N PRO A 36 -10.07 18.71 1.36
CA PRO A 36 -10.18 19.60 0.22
C PRO A 36 -11.40 20.53 0.30
N ARG A 37 -12.53 20.02 0.79
CA ARG A 37 -13.75 20.82 0.95
C ARG A 37 -13.66 21.77 2.13
N LEU A 38 -13.04 21.34 3.23
CA LEU A 38 -12.78 22.18 4.39
C LEU A 38 -11.89 23.39 4.00
N ALA A 39 -10.87 23.16 3.17
CA ALA A 39 -10.00 24.19 2.63
C ALA A 39 -10.77 25.27 1.86
N GLU A 40 -11.70 24.85 0.98
CA GLU A 40 -12.52 25.77 0.19
C GLU A 40 -13.58 26.48 1.04
N GLN A 41 -14.31 25.75 1.86
CA GLN A 41 -15.52 26.27 2.52
C GLN A 41 -15.26 27.02 3.83
N GLU A 42 -14.30 26.57 4.64
CA GLU A 42 -14.00 27.18 5.93
C GLU A 42 -12.77 28.08 5.90
N PHE A 43 -11.73 27.70 5.13
CA PHE A 43 -10.50 28.50 5.03
C PHE A 43 -10.44 29.37 3.78
N HIS A 44 -11.44 29.31 2.91
CA HIS A 44 -11.59 30.14 1.71
C HIS A 44 -10.35 30.11 0.80
N LEU A 45 -9.66 28.97 0.73
CA LEU A 45 -8.52 28.78 -0.15
C LEU A 45 -8.99 28.62 -1.60
N VAL A 46 -8.44 29.46 -2.50
CA VAL A 46 -8.77 29.44 -3.93
C VAL A 46 -7.74 28.65 -4.72
N ALA A 47 -6.45 28.83 -4.43
CA ALA A 47 -5.37 28.15 -5.13
C ALA A 47 -5.38 26.64 -4.82
N ARG A 48 -5.41 25.81 -5.86
CA ARG A 48 -5.40 24.36 -5.72
C ARG A 48 -4.09 23.83 -5.12
N SER A 49 -2.97 24.47 -5.46
CA SER A 49 -1.68 24.18 -4.85
C SER A 49 -1.68 24.42 -3.33
N ALA A 50 -2.34 25.49 -2.87
CA ALA A 50 -2.51 25.75 -1.43
C ALA A 50 -3.40 24.70 -0.77
N ILE A 51 -4.51 24.32 -1.41
CA ILE A 51 -5.41 23.28 -0.92
C ILE A 51 -4.65 21.95 -0.79
N LEU A 52 -3.85 21.56 -1.78
CA LEU A 52 -3.12 20.29 -1.80
C LEU A 52 -1.85 20.27 -0.93
N SER A 53 -1.48 21.41 -0.33
CA SER A 53 -0.27 21.51 0.51
C SER A 53 -0.22 20.50 1.66
N PHE A 54 -1.37 20.09 2.22
CA PHE A 54 -1.43 19.07 3.26
C PHE A 54 -0.93 17.69 2.76
N ILE A 55 -1.20 17.33 1.50
CA ILE A 55 -0.71 16.07 0.90
C ILE A 55 0.80 16.18 0.65
N VAL A 56 1.30 17.34 0.22
CA VAL A 56 2.75 17.59 0.02
C VAL A 56 3.50 17.30 1.32
N VAL A 57 3.06 17.96 2.40
CA VAL A 57 3.71 17.84 3.70
C VAL A 57 3.59 16.42 4.26
N PHE A 58 2.39 15.83 4.17
CA PHE A 58 2.17 14.43 4.53
C PHE A 58 3.12 13.48 3.78
N GLY A 59 3.22 13.62 2.45
CA GLY A 59 4.07 12.78 1.62
C GLY A 59 5.55 12.88 1.95
N LEU A 60 6.07 14.11 2.13
CA LEU A 60 7.47 14.35 2.48
C LEU A 60 7.81 13.79 3.87
N THR A 61 6.98 14.05 4.86
CA THR A 61 7.21 13.54 6.23
C THR A 61 7.09 12.03 6.30
N LYS A 62 6.12 11.43 5.60
CA LYS A 62 5.99 9.97 5.50
C LYS A 62 7.20 9.35 4.80
N ALA A 63 7.67 9.93 3.71
CA ALA A 63 8.85 9.44 2.98
C ALA A 63 10.10 9.45 3.86
N ALA A 64 10.35 10.57 4.56
CA ALA A 64 11.45 10.69 5.52
C ALA A 64 11.32 9.69 6.68
N ALA A 65 10.14 9.60 7.30
CA ALA A 65 9.88 8.68 8.40
C ALA A 65 10.09 7.21 7.98
N ASN A 66 9.60 6.80 6.80
CA ASN A 66 9.82 5.45 6.27
C ASN A 66 11.29 5.13 5.99
N TYR A 67 12.05 6.10 5.48
CA TYR A 67 13.48 5.92 5.22
C TYR A 67 14.27 5.64 6.51
N TYR A 68 13.96 6.36 7.60
CA TYR A 68 14.64 6.22 8.88
C TYR A 68 14.04 5.13 9.79
N ALA A 69 12.79 4.70 9.54
CA ALA A 69 12.08 3.76 10.41
C ALA A 69 12.84 2.45 10.63
N GLY A 70 13.56 1.95 9.62
CA GLY A 70 14.39 0.75 9.74
C GLY A 70 15.48 0.90 10.80
N ALA A 71 16.27 1.97 10.72
CA ALA A 71 17.36 2.26 11.66
C ALA A 71 16.84 2.57 13.08
N TRP A 72 15.69 3.24 13.17
CA TRP A 72 15.06 3.52 14.46
C TRP A 72 14.46 2.27 15.10
N ALA A 73 13.92 1.34 14.31
CA ALA A 73 13.40 0.06 14.80
C ALA A 73 14.49 -0.82 15.42
N GLU A 74 15.74 -0.76 14.90
CA GLU A 74 16.88 -1.47 15.48
C GLU A 74 17.31 -0.88 16.85
N ARG A 75 17.23 0.45 17.02
CA ARG A 75 17.63 1.16 18.23
C ARG A 75 16.57 1.16 19.33
N LEU A 76 15.32 1.43 18.96
CA LEU A 76 14.20 1.62 19.91
C LEU A 76 13.40 0.32 20.12
N GLY A 77 13.56 -0.68 19.25
CA GLY A 77 12.67 -1.82 19.17
C GLY A 77 11.41 -1.52 18.35
N ARG A 78 10.85 -2.56 17.72
CA ARG A 78 9.72 -2.42 16.78
C ARG A 78 8.42 -2.00 17.47
N LYS A 79 8.15 -2.56 18.65
CA LYS A 79 7.00 -2.18 19.48
C LYS A 79 7.05 -0.71 19.90
N ASN A 80 8.17 -0.25 20.43
CA ASN A 80 8.31 1.12 20.91
C ASN A 80 8.15 2.12 19.76
N LEU A 81 8.68 1.78 18.57
CA LEU A 81 8.51 2.60 17.37
C LEU A 81 7.04 2.68 16.92
N LEU A 82 6.31 1.56 17.01
CA LEU A 82 4.87 1.52 16.73
C LEU A 82 4.08 2.41 17.70
N VAL A 83 4.35 2.29 19.01
CA VAL A 83 3.69 3.10 20.04
C VAL A 83 4.03 4.58 19.85
N LEU A 84 5.31 4.93 19.60
CA LEU A 84 5.73 6.30 19.30
C LEU A 84 4.97 6.87 18.11
N GLY A 85 4.81 6.07 17.04
CA GLY A 85 3.99 6.48 15.88
C GLY A 85 2.57 6.85 16.29
N TRP A 86 1.92 6.09 17.16
CA TRP A 86 0.57 6.39 17.65
C TRP A 86 0.51 7.57 18.62
N VAL A 87 1.50 7.74 19.49
CA VAL A 87 1.59 8.94 20.36
C VAL A 87 1.66 10.21 19.51
N ILE A 88 2.43 10.19 18.40
CA ILE A 88 2.52 11.29 17.45
C ILE A 88 1.19 11.46 16.67
N GLY A 89 0.49 10.36 16.38
CA GLY A 89 -0.79 10.37 15.66
C GLY A 89 -2.00 10.84 16.49
N LEU A 90 -1.93 10.69 17.81
CA LEU A 90 -3.06 11.00 18.71
C LEU A 90 -3.57 12.45 18.61
N PRO A 91 -2.71 13.49 18.56
CA PRO A 91 -3.18 14.87 18.43
C PRO A 91 -3.73 15.24 17.04
N VAL A 92 -3.51 14.43 16.00
CA VAL A 92 -3.90 14.77 14.61
C VAL A 92 -5.39 15.13 14.50
N PRO A 93 -6.35 14.27 14.88
CA PRO A 93 -7.76 14.61 14.73
C PRO A 93 -8.20 15.77 15.63
N LEU A 94 -7.53 16.00 16.75
CA LEU A 94 -7.80 17.13 17.64
C LEU A 94 -7.35 18.45 16.99
N LEU A 95 -6.14 18.47 16.40
CA LEU A 95 -5.63 19.63 15.65
C LEU A 95 -6.56 19.97 14.48
N LEU A 96 -7.06 18.98 13.76
CA LEU A 96 -7.99 19.19 12.65
C LEU A 96 -9.36 19.69 13.12
N LEU A 97 -9.86 19.15 14.24
CA LEU A 97 -11.13 19.54 14.83
C LEU A 97 -11.14 21.02 15.24
N TRP A 98 -10.07 21.48 15.88
CA TRP A 98 -9.98 22.85 16.41
C TRP A 98 -9.11 23.78 15.56
N ALA A 99 -8.72 23.38 14.35
CA ALA A 99 -7.87 24.20 13.49
C ALA A 99 -8.49 25.59 13.23
N PRO A 100 -7.88 26.70 13.71
CA PRO A 100 -8.33 28.06 13.44
C PRO A 100 -7.80 28.58 12.10
N SER A 101 -6.80 27.90 11.51
CA SER A 101 -6.16 28.27 10.26
C SER A 101 -5.62 27.04 9.52
N TRP A 102 -5.34 27.21 8.22
CA TRP A 102 -4.79 26.14 7.40
C TRP A 102 -3.42 25.64 7.87
N SER A 103 -2.62 26.49 8.52
CA SER A 103 -1.33 26.07 9.10
C SER A 103 -1.45 24.98 10.17
N TRP A 104 -2.56 24.92 10.91
CA TRP A 104 -2.87 23.85 11.85
C TRP A 104 -3.15 22.53 11.13
N VAL A 105 -3.85 22.60 9.98
CA VAL A 105 -4.08 21.44 9.11
C VAL A 105 -2.73 20.92 8.56
N ILE A 106 -1.84 21.81 8.17
CA ILE A 106 -0.47 21.44 7.74
C ILE A 106 0.29 20.78 8.89
N ALA A 107 0.27 21.35 10.11
CA ALA A 107 0.92 20.75 11.28
C ALA A 107 0.34 19.34 11.61
N ALA A 108 -0.98 19.18 11.54
CA ALA A 108 -1.62 17.89 11.71
C ALA A 108 -1.13 16.86 10.67
N ASN A 109 -0.96 17.28 9.41
CA ASN A 109 -0.48 16.40 8.34
C ASN A 109 1.03 16.07 8.42
N VAL A 110 1.86 16.93 9.03
CA VAL A 110 3.22 16.56 9.46
C VAL A 110 3.15 15.38 10.42
N LEU A 111 2.35 15.50 11.48
CA LEU A 111 2.21 14.46 12.49
C LEU A 111 1.59 13.18 11.90
N LEU A 112 0.60 13.30 11.02
CA LEU A 112 0.00 12.15 10.33
C LEU A 112 1.02 11.44 9.43
N GLY A 113 1.86 12.18 8.71
CA GLY A 113 2.95 11.62 7.90
C GLY A 113 3.95 10.83 8.74
N LEU A 114 4.36 11.37 9.89
CA LEU A 114 5.21 10.67 10.86
C LEU A 114 4.52 9.43 11.42
N ASN A 115 3.27 9.54 11.86
CA ASN A 115 2.47 8.38 12.32
C ASN A 115 2.42 7.28 11.26
N GLN A 116 2.11 7.62 10.02
CA GLN A 116 2.04 6.68 8.91
C GLN A 116 3.37 6.00 8.64
N GLY A 117 4.47 6.76 8.59
CA GLY A 117 5.80 6.24 8.35
C GLY A 117 6.26 5.29 9.46
N LEU A 118 6.00 5.61 10.72
CA LEU A 118 6.41 4.80 11.87
C LEU A 118 5.48 3.62 12.10
N ALA A 119 4.16 3.85 12.20
CA ALA A 119 3.20 2.82 12.59
C ALA A 119 2.95 1.80 11.47
N TRP A 120 2.70 2.26 10.23
CA TRP A 120 2.50 1.33 9.08
C TRP A 120 3.73 0.47 8.84
N SER A 121 4.93 1.09 8.80
CA SER A 121 6.17 0.33 8.61
C SER A 121 6.43 -0.67 9.72
N SER A 122 6.20 -0.30 10.98
CA SER A 122 6.36 -1.21 12.12
C SER A 122 5.42 -2.41 12.04
N THR A 123 4.13 -2.20 11.71
CA THR A 123 3.16 -3.30 11.56
C THR A 123 3.53 -4.25 10.42
N VAL A 124 4.05 -3.73 9.30
CA VAL A 124 4.55 -4.52 8.17
C VAL A 124 5.72 -5.39 8.60
N VAL A 125 6.77 -4.77 9.18
CA VAL A 125 7.99 -5.48 9.58
C VAL A 125 7.68 -6.55 10.63
N MET A 126 6.89 -6.21 11.66
CA MET A 126 6.53 -7.16 12.71
C MET A 126 5.74 -8.37 12.18
N LYS A 127 4.86 -8.19 11.20
CA LYS A 127 4.14 -9.32 10.57
C LYS A 127 5.06 -10.22 9.77
N ILE A 128 6.02 -9.64 9.05
CA ILE A 128 7.04 -10.39 8.32
C ILE A 128 7.88 -11.23 9.28
N ASP A 129 8.29 -10.65 10.41
CA ASP A 129 9.05 -11.35 11.44
C ASP A 129 8.31 -12.54 12.05
N LEU A 130 6.98 -12.39 12.27
CA LEU A 130 6.15 -13.44 12.86
C LEU A 130 5.96 -14.65 11.93
N VAL A 131 5.82 -14.42 10.62
CA VAL A 131 5.46 -15.49 9.67
C VAL A 131 6.67 -16.17 9.05
N GLY A 132 7.83 -15.54 9.04
CA GLY A 132 9.04 -16.06 8.42
C GLY A 132 8.97 -16.11 6.89
N PRO A 133 10.03 -16.66 6.21
CA PRO A 133 10.22 -16.51 4.76
C PRO A 133 9.10 -17.06 3.88
N ARG A 134 8.46 -18.18 4.30
CA ARG A 134 7.48 -18.91 3.47
C ARG A 134 6.12 -18.23 3.32
N GLN A 135 5.76 -17.31 4.22
CA GLN A 135 4.41 -16.73 4.25
C GLN A 135 4.42 -15.20 4.15
N ARG A 136 5.54 -14.60 3.71
CA ARG A 136 5.70 -13.14 3.61
C ARG A 136 4.72 -12.50 2.63
N GLY A 137 4.51 -13.10 1.47
CA GLY A 137 3.57 -12.61 0.47
C GLY A 137 2.14 -12.54 1.00
N LEU A 138 1.68 -13.60 1.65
CA LEU A 138 0.38 -13.64 2.31
C LEU A 138 0.27 -12.59 3.42
N ALA A 139 1.30 -12.47 4.27
CA ALA A 139 1.32 -11.49 5.36
C ALA A 139 1.25 -10.05 4.84
N MET A 140 1.97 -9.76 3.75
CA MET A 140 1.94 -8.46 3.08
C MET A 140 0.57 -8.18 2.44
N GLY A 141 0.00 -9.15 1.72
CA GLY A 141 -1.33 -9.03 1.13
C GLY A 141 -2.41 -8.73 2.18
N LEU A 142 -2.42 -9.47 3.30
CA LEU A 142 -3.35 -9.24 4.40
C LEU A 142 -3.13 -7.88 5.08
N ASN A 143 -1.85 -7.45 5.24
CA ASN A 143 -1.53 -6.15 5.81
C ASN A 143 -2.10 -5.01 4.99
N GLU A 144 -1.76 -4.98 3.70
CA GLU A 144 -2.13 -3.90 2.81
C GLU A 144 -3.65 -3.90 2.56
N SER A 145 -4.26 -5.08 2.39
CA SER A 145 -5.71 -5.21 2.25
C SER A 145 -6.47 -4.61 3.44
N ALA A 146 -6.09 -4.95 4.67
CA ALA A 146 -6.73 -4.40 5.87
C ALA A 146 -6.56 -2.88 5.98
N GLY A 147 -5.36 -2.36 5.66
CA GLY A 147 -5.07 -0.94 5.67
C GLY A 147 -5.94 -0.18 4.67
N TYR A 148 -5.98 -0.62 3.40
CA TYR A 148 -6.73 0.08 2.34
C TYR A 148 -8.24 -0.11 2.43
N LEU A 149 -8.73 -1.23 2.94
CA LEU A 149 -10.15 -1.40 3.26
C LEU A 149 -10.59 -0.44 4.38
N ALA A 150 -9.74 -0.21 5.37
CA ALA A 150 -10.01 0.78 6.41
C ALA A 150 -9.95 2.22 5.86
N VAL A 151 -9.02 2.53 4.94
CA VAL A 151 -9.03 3.81 4.18
C VAL A 151 -10.36 3.98 3.48
N ALA A 152 -10.83 2.97 2.76
CA ALA A 152 -12.11 3.00 2.05
C ALA A 152 -13.30 3.25 2.97
N ALA A 153 -13.41 2.45 4.04
CA ALA A 153 -14.49 2.53 5.00
C ALA A 153 -14.57 3.91 5.68
N THR A 154 -13.41 4.46 6.06
CA THR A 154 -13.38 5.76 6.74
C THR A 154 -13.52 6.94 5.78
N ALA A 155 -13.05 6.84 4.53
CA ALA A 155 -13.31 7.85 3.50
C ALA A 155 -14.82 7.96 3.20
N PHE A 156 -15.51 6.83 3.11
CA PHE A 156 -16.97 6.80 2.96
C PHE A 156 -17.67 7.35 4.20
N ALA A 157 -17.34 6.84 5.40
CA ALA A 157 -17.96 7.24 6.65
C ALA A 157 -17.78 8.73 6.93
N SER A 158 -16.60 9.30 6.67
CA SER A 158 -16.35 10.72 6.85
C SER A 158 -17.12 11.58 5.85
N GLY A 159 -17.25 11.15 4.59
CA GLY A 159 -18.06 11.82 3.58
C GLY A 159 -19.55 11.81 3.93
N TRP A 160 -20.05 10.68 4.43
CA TRP A 160 -21.44 10.57 4.90
C TRP A 160 -21.69 11.45 6.12
N LEU A 161 -20.84 11.37 7.15
CA LEU A 161 -20.96 12.22 8.37
C LEU A 161 -20.92 13.71 8.01
N ALA A 162 -20.05 14.09 7.07
CA ALA A 162 -19.96 15.48 6.62
C ALA A 162 -21.20 15.95 5.85
N THR A 163 -21.87 15.04 5.13
CA THR A 163 -23.12 15.36 4.43
C THR A 163 -24.27 15.58 5.40
N GLU A 164 -24.41 14.70 6.42
CA GLU A 164 -25.53 14.73 7.37
C GLU A 164 -25.35 15.79 8.47
N TYR A 165 -24.13 15.99 8.96
CA TYR A 165 -23.85 16.76 10.16
C TYR A 165 -22.85 17.92 9.94
N GLY A 166 -22.39 18.14 8.71
CA GLY A 166 -21.41 19.16 8.38
C GLY A 166 -19.96 18.67 8.50
N LEU A 167 -19.02 19.51 7.99
CA LEU A 167 -17.61 19.19 7.93
C LEU A 167 -16.97 19.04 9.31
N ARG A 168 -17.50 19.67 10.35
CA ARG A 168 -17.11 19.59 11.76
C ARG A 168 -18.32 19.54 12.66
N PRO A 169 -18.24 18.93 13.86
CA PRO A 169 -17.09 18.21 14.45
C PRO A 169 -17.11 16.70 14.16
N TYR A 170 -18.23 16.15 13.71
CA TYR A 170 -18.54 14.71 13.73
C TYR A 170 -17.53 13.82 13.00
N PRO A 171 -17.05 14.14 11.78
CA PRO A 171 -16.04 13.32 11.14
C PRO A 171 -14.75 13.19 11.97
N PHE A 172 -14.34 14.23 12.68
CA PHE A 172 -13.12 14.23 13.49
C PHE A 172 -13.26 13.43 14.79
N TYR A 173 -14.48 13.26 15.33
CA TYR A 173 -14.75 12.33 16.44
C TYR A 173 -14.43 10.88 16.04
N LEU A 174 -14.75 10.49 14.81
CA LEU A 174 -14.30 9.19 14.26
C LEU A 174 -12.77 9.09 14.27
N GLY A 175 -12.06 10.16 13.87
CA GLY A 175 -10.61 10.22 13.91
C GLY A 175 -10.02 10.07 15.32
N ILE A 176 -10.62 10.72 16.33
CA ILE A 176 -10.23 10.59 17.73
C ILE A 176 -10.38 9.14 18.21
N ALA A 177 -11.51 8.49 17.87
CA ALA A 177 -11.75 7.09 18.21
C ALA A 177 -10.71 6.17 17.57
N LEU A 178 -10.39 6.36 16.26
CA LEU A 178 -9.38 5.58 15.55
C LEU A 178 -7.98 5.76 16.16
N ALA A 179 -7.58 6.99 16.51
CA ALA A 179 -6.28 7.28 17.11
C ALA A 179 -6.16 6.66 18.52
N ALA A 180 -7.21 6.79 19.35
CA ALA A 180 -7.24 6.21 20.68
C ALA A 180 -7.19 4.67 20.65
N LEU A 181 -8.02 4.04 19.79
CA LEU A 181 -8.03 2.58 19.63
C LEU A 181 -6.72 2.06 19.04
N GLY A 182 -6.12 2.79 18.10
CA GLY A 182 -4.82 2.45 17.53
C GLY A 182 -3.71 2.47 18.57
N LEU A 183 -3.64 3.53 19.39
CA LEU A 183 -2.68 3.62 20.50
C LEU A 183 -2.92 2.51 21.52
N LEU A 184 -4.16 2.37 22.00
CA LEU A 184 -4.52 1.35 22.99
C LEU A 184 -4.17 -0.05 22.52
N SER A 185 -4.56 -0.41 21.28
CA SER A 185 -4.25 -1.72 20.69
C SER A 185 -2.74 -1.95 20.57
N SER A 186 -1.97 -0.90 20.25
CA SER A 186 -0.52 -0.99 20.11
C SER A 186 0.21 -1.30 21.42
N LEU A 187 -0.36 -0.91 22.56
CA LEU A 187 0.21 -1.22 23.88
C LEU A 187 0.21 -2.74 24.19
N PHE A 188 -0.78 -3.47 23.62
CA PHE A 188 -0.88 -4.93 23.78
C PHE A 188 -0.02 -5.72 22.77
N VAL A 189 0.56 -5.06 21.77
CA VAL A 189 1.48 -5.68 20.81
C VAL A 189 2.76 -6.10 21.55
N ARG A 190 3.29 -7.29 21.20
CA ARG A 190 4.58 -7.79 21.73
C ARG A 190 5.67 -7.53 20.69
N ASP A 191 6.87 -7.21 21.15
CA ASP A 191 8.02 -7.02 20.27
C ASP A 191 8.40 -8.32 19.54
N THR A 192 8.93 -8.20 18.32
CA THR A 192 9.27 -9.35 17.46
C THR A 192 10.77 -9.63 17.36
N HIS A 193 11.59 -8.99 18.19
CA HIS A 193 13.05 -9.13 18.16
C HIS A 193 13.52 -10.60 18.29
N ALA A 194 12.86 -11.38 19.14
CA ALA A 194 13.18 -12.80 19.33
C ALA A 194 12.89 -13.65 18.05
N HIS A 195 11.89 -13.28 17.26
CA HIS A 195 11.57 -13.96 16.00
C HIS A 195 12.63 -13.67 14.93
N VAL A 196 13.16 -12.44 14.89
CA VAL A 196 14.28 -12.05 14.02
C VAL A 196 15.52 -12.84 14.33
N ALA A 197 15.88 -12.94 15.61
CA ALA A 197 17.05 -13.73 16.04
C ALA A 197 16.91 -15.21 15.65
N LEU A 198 15.69 -15.76 15.80
CA LEU A 198 15.38 -17.13 15.37
C LEU A 198 15.53 -17.31 13.85
N GLU A 199 15.00 -16.39 13.05
CA GLU A 199 15.12 -16.44 11.59
C GLU A 199 16.58 -16.31 11.15
N ALA A 200 17.34 -15.38 11.74
CA ALA A 200 18.76 -15.18 11.42
C ALA A 200 19.60 -16.44 11.69
N ALA A 201 19.29 -17.17 12.76
CA ALA A 201 19.98 -18.42 13.08
C ALA A 201 19.67 -19.56 12.09
N GLN A 202 18.54 -19.49 11.36
CA GLN A 202 18.12 -20.49 10.37
C GLN A 202 18.52 -20.13 8.94
N THR A 203 19.00 -18.91 8.69
CA THR A 203 19.35 -18.46 7.33
C THR A 203 20.83 -18.66 7.05
N PRO A 204 21.24 -19.46 6.04
CA PRO A 204 22.63 -19.57 5.64
C PRO A 204 23.18 -18.20 5.22
N ALA A 205 24.46 -17.93 5.53
CA ALA A 205 25.15 -16.73 5.07
C ALA A 205 25.10 -16.66 3.53
N GLY A 206 24.22 -15.82 2.97
CA GLY A 206 23.98 -15.72 1.54
C GLY A 206 25.15 -15.10 0.82
N LEU A 207 25.40 -15.53 -0.43
CA LEU A 207 26.37 -14.96 -1.35
C LEU A 207 26.07 -13.45 -1.53
N ALA A 208 27.01 -12.62 -1.09
CA ALA A 208 26.94 -11.18 -1.26
C ALA A 208 27.14 -10.83 -2.74
N GLY A 209 26.11 -10.33 -3.41
CA GLY A 209 26.24 -9.71 -4.73
C GLY A 209 27.00 -8.37 -4.66
N PRO A 210 27.39 -7.79 -5.82
CA PRO A 210 28.07 -6.49 -5.85
C PRO A 210 27.20 -5.40 -5.16
N PRO A 211 27.84 -4.43 -4.48
CA PRO A 211 27.10 -3.39 -3.77
C PRO A 211 26.35 -2.49 -4.76
N LEU A 212 25.02 -2.39 -4.58
CA LEU A 212 24.19 -1.48 -5.33
C LEU A 212 24.29 -0.07 -4.73
N SER A 213 24.56 0.93 -5.56
CA SER A 213 24.55 2.33 -5.15
C SER A 213 23.10 2.87 -5.04
N PHE A 214 22.94 4.03 -4.42
CA PHE A 214 21.68 4.76 -4.43
C PHE A 214 21.19 5.04 -5.86
N CYS A 215 22.11 5.44 -6.75
CA CYS A 215 21.80 5.74 -8.15
C CYS A 215 21.40 4.49 -8.96
N ASP A 216 21.94 3.32 -8.62
CA ASP A 216 21.56 2.07 -9.29
C ASP A 216 20.09 1.75 -9.00
N ILE A 217 19.67 1.83 -7.75
CA ILE A 217 18.29 1.54 -7.33
C ILE A 217 17.33 2.65 -7.83
N THR A 218 17.78 3.90 -7.84
CA THR A 218 16.98 5.03 -8.29
C THR A 218 16.70 4.97 -9.79
N TRP A 219 17.75 4.69 -10.64
CA TRP A 219 17.59 4.80 -12.09
C TRP A 219 18.48 3.89 -12.93
N ARG A 220 19.76 3.68 -12.58
CA ARG A 220 20.73 3.03 -13.47
C ARG A 220 20.40 1.57 -13.75
N HIS A 221 20.09 0.78 -12.72
CA HIS A 221 19.71 -0.62 -12.89
C HIS A 221 18.38 -0.73 -13.65
N PRO A 222 18.32 -1.44 -14.80
CA PRO A 222 17.12 -1.42 -15.66
C PRO A 222 15.83 -1.82 -14.94
N ASN A 223 15.86 -2.92 -14.18
CA ASN A 223 14.68 -3.40 -13.46
C ASN A 223 14.41 -2.56 -12.21
N LEU A 224 15.38 -2.37 -11.31
CA LEU A 224 15.19 -1.65 -10.05
C LEU A 224 14.83 -0.18 -10.28
N GLY A 225 15.52 0.51 -11.21
CA GLY A 225 15.21 1.89 -11.55
C GLY A 225 13.83 2.04 -12.20
N SER A 226 13.41 1.07 -13.03
CA SER A 226 12.05 1.08 -13.60
C SER A 226 10.98 0.84 -12.54
N VAL A 227 11.22 -0.04 -11.58
CA VAL A 227 10.32 -0.26 -10.42
C VAL A 227 10.25 1.01 -9.57
N THR A 228 11.38 1.66 -9.32
CA THR A 228 11.45 2.86 -8.47
C THR A 228 10.71 4.04 -9.09
N GLN A 229 10.91 4.32 -10.39
CA GLN A 229 10.17 5.40 -11.06
C GLN A 229 8.67 5.08 -11.16
N ALA A 230 8.30 3.82 -11.39
CA ALA A 230 6.91 3.43 -11.46
C ALA A 230 6.21 3.55 -10.08
N GLY A 231 6.91 3.22 -9.00
CA GLY A 231 6.43 3.43 -7.65
C GLY A 231 6.21 4.91 -7.31
N LEU A 232 7.13 5.79 -7.71
CA LEU A 232 6.98 7.24 -7.58
C LEU A 232 5.75 7.73 -8.35
N VAL A 233 5.60 7.32 -9.63
CA VAL A 233 4.47 7.75 -10.48
C VAL A 233 3.14 7.18 -9.97
N ASN A 234 3.11 5.95 -9.44
CA ASN A 234 1.91 5.38 -8.83
C ASN A 234 1.43 6.23 -7.63
N ASN A 235 2.34 6.60 -6.72
CA ASN A 235 1.96 7.45 -5.58
C ASN A 235 1.74 8.93 -5.96
N LEU A 236 2.27 9.37 -7.10
CA LEU A 236 1.91 10.64 -7.70
C LEU A 236 0.44 10.64 -8.15
N ASN A 237 -0.04 9.51 -8.72
CA ASN A 237 -1.47 9.31 -9.00
C ASN A 237 -2.31 9.41 -7.72
N ASP A 238 -1.88 8.75 -6.64
CA ASP A 238 -2.57 8.81 -5.34
C ASP A 238 -2.66 10.24 -4.82
N GLY A 239 -1.55 11.01 -4.88
CA GLY A 239 -1.52 12.42 -4.48
C GLY A 239 -2.54 13.26 -5.25
N MET A 240 -2.70 13.00 -6.54
CA MET A 240 -3.71 13.65 -7.39
C MET A 240 -5.12 13.15 -7.05
N VAL A 241 -5.34 11.84 -7.01
CA VAL A 241 -6.68 11.25 -6.77
C VAL A 241 -7.24 11.69 -5.43
N TRP A 242 -6.44 11.67 -4.38
CA TRP A 242 -6.91 12.04 -3.04
C TRP A 242 -7.07 13.55 -2.84
N GLY A 243 -6.36 14.38 -3.61
CA GLY A 243 -6.45 15.83 -3.51
C GLY A 243 -7.37 16.45 -4.55
N LEU A 244 -7.13 16.16 -5.83
CA LEU A 244 -7.77 16.85 -6.94
C LEU A 244 -9.13 16.23 -7.33
N LEU A 245 -9.28 14.91 -7.24
CA LEU A 245 -10.51 14.23 -7.66
C LEU A 245 -11.74 14.67 -6.84
N PRO A 246 -11.68 14.82 -5.51
CA PRO A 246 -12.78 15.41 -4.73
C PRO A 246 -13.19 16.80 -5.21
N LEU A 247 -12.22 17.66 -5.56
CA LEU A 247 -12.47 19.00 -6.08
C LEU A 247 -13.10 18.98 -7.47
N LEU A 248 -12.61 18.08 -8.34
CA LEU A 248 -13.19 17.88 -9.68
C LEU A 248 -14.65 17.40 -9.59
N LEU A 249 -14.95 16.44 -8.72
CA LEU A 249 -16.31 15.95 -8.52
C LEU A 249 -17.22 17.02 -7.91
N ALA A 250 -16.70 17.79 -6.97
CA ALA A 250 -17.43 18.92 -6.38
C ALA A 250 -17.75 20.00 -7.42
N SER A 251 -16.83 20.33 -8.35
CA SER A 251 -17.07 21.28 -9.44
C SER A 251 -18.12 20.79 -10.45
N LYS A 252 -18.37 19.47 -10.50
CA LYS A 252 -19.44 18.84 -11.29
C LYS A 252 -20.79 18.77 -10.53
N GLY A 253 -20.87 19.28 -9.30
CA GLY A 253 -22.10 19.35 -8.49
C GLY A 253 -22.41 18.08 -7.67
N TYR A 254 -21.48 17.13 -7.56
CA TYR A 254 -21.72 15.93 -6.74
C TYR A 254 -21.71 16.22 -5.24
N THR A 255 -22.57 15.51 -4.49
CA THR A 255 -22.66 15.59 -3.03
C THR A 255 -21.42 15.00 -2.35
N LEU A 256 -21.16 15.37 -1.09
CA LEU A 256 -20.05 14.82 -0.29
C LEU A 256 -20.15 13.28 -0.16
N THR A 257 -21.35 12.73 -0.03
CA THR A 257 -21.56 11.27 0.00
C THR A 257 -21.14 10.62 -1.31
N GLN A 258 -21.49 11.22 -2.46
CA GLN A 258 -21.09 10.73 -3.78
C GLN A 258 -19.56 10.81 -3.97
N ILE A 259 -18.95 11.91 -3.55
CA ILE A 259 -17.49 12.09 -3.56
C ILE A 259 -16.82 11.04 -2.65
N GLY A 260 -17.35 10.85 -1.43
CA GLY A 260 -16.89 9.84 -0.49
C GLY A 260 -16.99 8.41 -1.03
N THR A 261 -18.06 8.10 -1.79
CA THR A 261 -18.21 6.80 -2.46
C THR A 261 -17.11 6.58 -3.50
N VAL A 262 -16.87 7.56 -4.39
CA VAL A 262 -15.80 7.45 -5.40
C VAL A 262 -14.43 7.33 -4.72
N ALA A 263 -14.18 8.14 -3.69
CA ALA A 263 -12.95 8.11 -2.89
C ALA A 263 -12.76 6.78 -2.14
N ALA A 264 -13.85 6.08 -1.80
CA ALA A 264 -13.82 4.79 -1.11
C ALA A 264 -13.64 3.60 -2.08
N VAL A 265 -14.27 3.63 -3.26
CA VAL A 265 -14.22 2.54 -4.23
C VAL A 265 -12.79 2.28 -4.71
N TYR A 266 -12.01 3.32 -4.95
CA TYR A 266 -10.62 3.20 -5.37
C TYR A 266 -9.77 2.35 -4.41
N PRO A 267 -9.61 2.72 -3.14
CA PRO A 267 -8.82 1.94 -2.18
C PRO A 267 -9.48 0.61 -1.78
N ALA A 268 -10.81 0.48 -1.90
CA ALA A 268 -11.51 -0.78 -1.64
C ALA A 268 -11.14 -1.85 -2.67
N VAL A 269 -11.23 -1.50 -3.97
CA VAL A 269 -10.85 -2.41 -5.07
C VAL A 269 -9.36 -2.69 -5.03
N TRP A 270 -8.54 -1.68 -4.74
CA TRP A 270 -7.11 -1.85 -4.53
C TRP A 270 -6.83 -2.83 -3.39
N GLY A 271 -7.44 -2.63 -2.21
CA GLY A 271 -7.25 -3.49 -1.03
C GLY A 271 -7.65 -4.94 -1.28
N VAL A 272 -8.86 -5.17 -1.83
CA VAL A 272 -9.34 -6.53 -2.15
C VAL A 272 -8.50 -7.16 -3.26
N GLY A 273 -8.19 -6.40 -4.30
CA GLY A 273 -7.43 -6.88 -5.45
C GLY A 273 -6.06 -7.43 -5.07
N GLN A 274 -5.41 -6.90 -4.03
CA GLN A 274 -4.10 -7.37 -3.57
C GLN A 274 -4.11 -8.81 -3.05
N LEU A 275 -5.25 -9.31 -2.58
CA LEU A 275 -5.39 -10.72 -2.18
C LEU A 275 -5.23 -11.68 -3.37
N VAL A 276 -5.56 -11.21 -4.58
CA VAL A 276 -5.43 -11.96 -5.83
C VAL A 276 -4.10 -11.66 -6.51
N THR A 277 -3.75 -10.37 -6.62
CA THR A 277 -2.57 -9.95 -7.39
C THR A 277 -1.25 -10.23 -6.67
N GLY A 278 -1.25 -10.36 -5.33
CA GLY A 278 -0.10 -10.81 -4.56
C GLY A 278 0.40 -12.19 -5.02
N PRO A 279 -0.40 -13.26 -4.89
CA PRO A 279 -0.05 -14.59 -5.42
C PRO A 279 0.20 -14.61 -6.94
N LEU A 280 -0.51 -13.77 -7.71
CA LEU A 280 -0.30 -13.66 -9.14
C LEU A 280 1.09 -13.10 -9.48
N SER A 281 1.58 -12.15 -8.69
CA SER A 281 2.92 -11.59 -8.85
C SER A 281 4.03 -12.61 -8.60
N ASP A 282 3.78 -13.67 -7.83
CA ASP A 282 4.74 -14.75 -7.62
C ASP A 282 4.87 -15.68 -8.84
N ARG A 283 3.83 -15.72 -9.70
CA ARG A 283 3.73 -16.65 -10.84
C ARG A 283 4.00 -16.01 -12.20
N LEU A 284 3.75 -14.72 -12.34
CA LEU A 284 3.89 -14.01 -13.61
C LEU A 284 5.12 -13.11 -13.60
N CYS A 285 5.60 -12.78 -14.81
CA CYS A 285 6.67 -11.81 -14.96
C CYS A 285 6.25 -10.43 -14.40
N LYS A 286 7.04 -9.89 -13.48
CA LYS A 286 6.79 -8.61 -12.81
C LYS A 286 6.68 -7.46 -13.80
N LYS A 287 7.46 -7.49 -14.90
CA LYS A 287 7.39 -6.52 -15.98
C LYS A 287 5.98 -6.39 -16.58
N ASP A 288 5.33 -7.51 -16.87
CA ASP A 288 4.03 -7.49 -17.54
C ASP A 288 2.93 -7.00 -16.61
N LEU A 289 2.93 -7.42 -15.34
CA LEU A 289 1.99 -6.93 -14.33
C LEU A 289 2.14 -5.42 -14.09
N LEU A 290 3.38 -4.93 -13.97
CA LEU A 290 3.67 -3.51 -13.80
C LEU A 290 3.27 -2.71 -15.04
N PHE A 291 3.57 -3.21 -16.25
CA PHE A 291 3.21 -2.56 -17.50
C PHE A 291 1.70 -2.41 -17.64
N TRP A 292 0.94 -3.50 -17.53
CA TRP A 292 -0.51 -3.47 -17.71
C TRP A 292 -1.22 -2.70 -16.59
N GLY A 293 -0.74 -2.80 -15.34
CA GLY A 293 -1.29 -2.04 -14.23
C GLY A 293 -1.11 -0.53 -14.40
N MET A 294 0.10 -0.07 -14.77
CA MET A 294 0.36 1.36 -15.03
C MET A 294 -0.38 1.86 -16.28
N LEU A 295 -0.46 1.04 -17.33
CA LEU A 295 -1.20 1.40 -18.55
C LEU A 295 -2.69 1.56 -18.25
N LEU A 296 -3.28 0.64 -17.50
CA LEU A 296 -4.67 0.73 -17.06
C LEU A 296 -4.93 1.99 -16.25
N GLN A 297 -4.09 2.30 -15.28
CA GLN A 297 -4.22 3.53 -14.48
C GLN A 297 -4.15 4.78 -15.36
N GLY A 298 -3.17 4.88 -16.27
CA GLY A 298 -3.04 6.02 -17.18
C GLY A 298 -4.26 6.18 -18.10
N ALA A 299 -4.74 5.08 -18.69
CA ALA A 299 -5.92 5.09 -19.54
C ALA A 299 -7.19 5.50 -18.79
N VAL A 300 -7.37 5.04 -17.54
CA VAL A 300 -8.52 5.40 -16.70
C VAL A 300 -8.49 6.88 -16.34
N LEU A 301 -7.34 7.42 -15.95
CA LEU A 301 -7.21 8.85 -15.63
C LEU A 301 -7.52 9.71 -16.85
N LEU A 302 -7.05 9.33 -18.04
CA LEU A 302 -7.39 10.03 -19.28
C LEU A 302 -8.87 9.90 -19.63
N ALA A 303 -9.49 8.73 -19.42
CA ALA A 303 -10.92 8.52 -19.65
C ALA A 303 -11.80 9.41 -18.76
N MET A 304 -11.39 9.67 -17.51
CA MET A 304 -12.11 10.56 -16.57
C MET A 304 -12.27 12.00 -17.10
N LEU A 305 -11.43 12.43 -18.06
CA LEU A 305 -11.55 13.76 -18.68
C LEU A 305 -12.85 13.93 -19.48
N PHE A 306 -13.31 12.87 -20.11
CA PHE A 306 -14.42 12.89 -21.07
C PHE A 306 -15.76 12.48 -20.45
N ILE A 307 -15.78 12.14 -19.16
CA ILE A 307 -16.94 11.60 -18.47
C ILE A 307 -17.56 12.63 -17.54
N SER A 308 -18.91 12.61 -17.49
CA SER A 308 -19.69 13.41 -16.55
C SER A 308 -20.71 12.59 -15.77
N SER A 309 -20.84 11.29 -16.07
CA SER A 309 -21.78 10.38 -15.42
C SER A 309 -21.21 9.84 -14.11
N TYR A 310 -21.94 9.98 -12.99
CA TYR A 310 -21.55 9.48 -11.69
C TYR A 310 -21.28 7.95 -11.65
N PRO A 311 -22.16 7.08 -12.17
CA PRO A 311 -21.90 5.63 -12.19
C PRO A 311 -20.60 5.26 -12.92
N VAL A 312 -20.29 6.01 -14.00
CA VAL A 312 -19.06 5.78 -14.76
C VAL A 312 -17.84 6.24 -13.97
N PHE A 313 -17.91 7.33 -13.20
CA PHE A 313 -16.85 7.71 -12.28
C PHE A 313 -16.58 6.63 -11.21
N VAL A 314 -17.63 6.03 -10.65
CA VAL A 314 -17.51 4.92 -9.69
C VAL A 314 -16.82 3.72 -10.36
N LEU A 315 -17.20 3.35 -11.58
CA LEU A 315 -16.56 2.29 -12.34
C LEU A 315 -15.08 2.60 -12.63
N LEU A 316 -14.78 3.82 -13.08
CA LEU A 316 -13.41 4.25 -13.36
C LEU A 316 -12.54 4.27 -12.09
N ALA A 317 -13.10 4.67 -10.94
CA ALA A 317 -12.40 4.56 -9.66
C ALA A 317 -12.08 3.10 -9.29
N GLY A 318 -13.02 2.17 -9.55
CA GLY A 318 -12.78 0.73 -9.41
C GLY A 318 -11.68 0.21 -10.33
N LEU A 319 -11.69 0.59 -11.60
CA LEU A 319 -10.65 0.21 -12.57
C LEU A 319 -9.28 0.81 -12.21
N LEU A 320 -9.24 2.04 -11.70
CA LEU A 320 -8.02 2.66 -11.18
C LEU A 320 -7.46 1.85 -10.00
N GLY A 321 -8.35 1.44 -9.08
CA GLY A 321 -8.01 0.56 -7.95
C GLY A 321 -7.48 -0.80 -8.40
N ALA A 322 -8.07 -1.40 -9.43
CA ALA A 322 -7.60 -2.65 -10.03
C ALA A 322 -6.19 -2.50 -10.64
N GLY A 323 -5.94 -1.41 -11.36
CA GLY A 323 -4.61 -1.07 -11.88
C GLY A 323 -3.57 -0.94 -10.77
N THR A 324 -3.92 -0.25 -9.68
CA THR A 324 -3.04 -0.09 -8.50
C THR A 324 -2.83 -1.42 -7.79
N ALA A 325 -3.86 -2.28 -7.68
CA ALA A 325 -3.73 -3.62 -7.12
C ALA A 325 -2.75 -4.50 -7.90
N LEU A 326 -2.67 -4.36 -9.22
CA LEU A 326 -1.71 -5.09 -10.05
C LEU A 326 -0.26 -4.67 -9.77
N VAL A 327 -0.01 -3.37 -9.57
CA VAL A 327 1.37 -2.87 -9.47
C VAL A 327 1.92 -2.89 -8.04
N TYR A 328 1.09 -2.65 -7.03
CA TYR A 328 1.57 -2.37 -5.67
C TYR A 328 2.29 -3.56 -5.00
N PRO A 329 1.71 -4.77 -4.93
CA PRO A 329 2.44 -5.94 -4.42
C PRO A 329 3.59 -6.34 -5.33
N THR A 330 3.43 -6.12 -6.65
CA THR A 330 4.44 -6.46 -7.66
C THR A 330 5.70 -5.62 -7.53
N PHE A 331 5.62 -4.35 -7.08
CA PHE A 331 6.81 -3.54 -6.78
C PHE A 331 7.72 -4.21 -5.74
N LEU A 332 7.13 -4.68 -4.64
CA LEU A 332 7.88 -5.31 -3.56
C LEU A 332 8.46 -6.66 -3.99
N ALA A 333 7.67 -7.46 -4.73
CA ALA A 333 8.11 -8.72 -5.31
C ALA A 333 9.28 -8.51 -6.29
N ALA A 334 9.20 -7.48 -7.15
CA ALA A 334 10.26 -7.14 -8.10
C ALA A 334 11.55 -6.73 -7.40
N ILE A 335 11.48 -5.90 -6.34
CA ILE A 335 12.68 -5.55 -5.57
C ILE A 335 13.28 -6.79 -4.90
N ALA A 336 12.45 -7.66 -4.33
CA ALA A 336 12.91 -8.90 -3.71
C ALA A 336 13.58 -9.85 -4.71
N GLU A 337 13.16 -9.83 -5.97
CA GLU A 337 13.68 -10.66 -7.06
C GLU A 337 14.98 -10.10 -7.65
N TYR A 338 15.01 -8.78 -7.94
CA TYR A 338 16.11 -8.16 -8.67
C TYR A 338 17.25 -7.63 -7.77
N ALA A 339 17.01 -7.43 -6.46
CA ALA A 339 18.04 -7.00 -5.54
C ALA A 339 18.75 -8.19 -4.88
N PRO A 340 20.10 -8.15 -4.74
CA PRO A 340 20.84 -9.15 -3.98
C PRO A 340 20.27 -9.31 -2.57
N THR A 341 20.20 -10.53 -2.05
CA THR A 341 19.54 -10.85 -0.76
C THR A 341 20.04 -9.99 0.40
N ALA A 342 21.37 -9.78 0.48
CA ALA A 342 21.99 -8.95 1.52
C ALA A 342 21.65 -7.45 1.41
N GLN A 343 21.15 -6.99 0.27
CA GLN A 343 20.89 -5.57 -0.01
C GLN A 343 19.40 -5.26 -0.19
N ARG A 344 18.51 -6.24 -0.02
CA ARG A 344 17.06 -6.08 -0.19
C ARG A 344 16.47 -5.02 0.72
N ALA A 345 16.86 -5.00 1.99
CA ALA A 345 16.36 -4.02 2.97
C ALA A 345 16.72 -2.58 2.55
N ARG A 346 17.97 -2.36 2.12
CA ARG A 346 18.44 -1.07 1.61
C ARG A 346 17.71 -0.67 0.32
N SER A 347 17.58 -1.61 -0.62
CA SER A 347 16.87 -1.38 -1.88
C SER A 347 15.42 -1.01 -1.66
N LEU A 348 14.76 -1.70 -0.72
CA LEU A 348 13.39 -1.41 -0.33
C LEU A 348 13.25 -0.02 0.34
N GLY A 349 14.21 0.37 1.17
CA GLY A 349 14.24 1.70 1.80
C GLY A 349 14.34 2.83 0.77
N ILE A 350 15.23 2.70 -0.23
CA ILE A 350 15.39 3.67 -1.32
C ILE A 350 14.13 3.72 -2.20
N PHE A 351 13.58 2.56 -2.54
CA PHE A 351 12.31 2.48 -3.27
C PHE A 351 11.18 3.20 -2.52
N ARG A 352 11.01 2.94 -1.22
CA ARG A 352 9.97 3.55 -0.40
C ARG A 352 10.14 5.06 -0.28
N LEU A 353 11.38 5.55 -0.18
CA LEU A 353 11.65 6.99 -0.20
C LEU A 353 11.07 7.64 -1.45
N TRP A 354 11.39 7.11 -2.63
CA TRP A 354 10.90 7.65 -3.90
C TRP A 354 9.40 7.45 -4.08
N ARG A 355 8.89 6.27 -3.77
CA ARG A 355 7.47 5.97 -3.84
C ARG A 355 6.66 6.95 -2.98
N ASP A 356 7.04 7.14 -1.71
CA ASP A 356 6.26 7.95 -0.79
C ASP A 356 6.45 9.45 -1.06
N ALA A 357 7.59 9.87 -1.60
CA ALA A 357 7.79 11.22 -2.14
C ALA A 357 6.83 11.51 -3.32
N GLY A 358 6.37 10.47 -4.02
CA GLY A 358 5.37 10.57 -5.09
C GLY A 358 4.09 11.29 -4.66
N TYR A 359 3.64 11.13 -3.41
CA TYR A 359 2.50 11.89 -2.87
C TYR A 359 2.74 13.41 -2.92
N ALA A 360 3.92 13.83 -2.47
CA ALA A 360 4.27 15.25 -2.44
C ALA A 360 4.46 15.80 -3.85
N VAL A 361 5.18 15.08 -4.70
CA VAL A 361 5.42 15.47 -6.10
C VAL A 361 4.08 15.55 -6.86
N GLY A 362 3.22 14.55 -6.65
CA GLY A 362 1.90 14.49 -7.28
C GLY A 362 1.01 15.65 -6.87
N ALA A 363 0.88 15.90 -5.57
CA ALA A 363 0.06 17.00 -5.06
C ALA A 363 0.57 18.38 -5.52
N LEU A 364 1.89 18.60 -5.46
CA LEU A 364 2.48 19.86 -5.90
C LEU A 364 2.30 20.07 -7.42
N LEU A 365 2.66 19.06 -8.21
CA LEU A 365 2.55 19.14 -9.67
C LEU A 365 1.10 19.35 -10.10
N THR A 366 0.17 18.58 -9.53
CA THR A 366 -1.25 18.71 -9.88
C THR A 366 -1.86 20.01 -9.38
N GLY A 367 -1.46 20.48 -8.21
CA GLY A 367 -1.88 21.77 -7.68
C GLY A 367 -1.48 22.92 -8.61
N VAL A 368 -0.19 23.00 -8.96
CA VAL A 368 0.32 24.03 -9.87
C VAL A 368 -0.32 23.95 -11.27
N LEU A 369 -0.44 22.75 -11.83
CA LEU A 369 -1.10 22.56 -13.13
C LEU A 369 -2.58 22.96 -13.07
N ALA A 370 -3.28 22.63 -11.98
CA ALA A 370 -4.68 23.00 -11.83
C ALA A 370 -4.88 24.51 -11.66
N ASP A 371 -3.96 25.20 -10.98
CA ASP A 371 -4.01 26.66 -10.83
C ASP A 371 -3.70 27.39 -12.15
N THR A 372 -2.79 26.86 -12.98
CA THR A 372 -2.34 27.52 -14.22
C THR A 372 -3.14 27.11 -15.46
N LEU A 373 -3.48 25.84 -15.59
CA LEU A 373 -4.09 25.25 -16.79
C LEU A 373 -5.47 24.65 -16.53
N GLY A 374 -5.92 24.63 -15.26
CA GLY A 374 -7.22 24.07 -14.85
C GLY A 374 -7.18 22.58 -14.49
N LEU A 375 -8.24 22.13 -13.80
CA LEU A 375 -8.38 20.77 -13.30
C LEU A 375 -8.26 19.66 -14.39
N PRO A 376 -8.88 19.81 -15.59
CA PRO A 376 -8.75 18.79 -16.64
C PRO A 376 -7.32 18.62 -17.14
N ALA A 377 -6.58 19.72 -17.30
CA ALA A 377 -5.19 19.67 -17.78
C ALA A 377 -4.27 18.98 -16.75
N ALA A 378 -4.46 19.24 -15.46
CA ALA A 378 -3.75 18.57 -14.39
C ALA A 378 -4.01 17.03 -14.41
N LEU A 379 -5.28 16.61 -14.51
CA LEU A 379 -5.65 15.21 -14.62
C LEU A 379 -5.05 14.53 -15.86
N GLY A 380 -5.10 15.21 -17.00
CA GLY A 380 -4.54 14.75 -18.27
C GLY A 380 -3.02 14.56 -18.22
N ALA A 381 -2.31 15.51 -17.61
CA ALA A 381 -0.85 15.43 -17.43
C ALA A 381 -0.45 14.22 -16.59
N ILE A 382 -1.16 13.96 -15.49
CA ILE A 382 -0.88 12.80 -14.63
C ILE A 382 -1.20 11.48 -15.34
N GLY A 383 -2.34 11.41 -16.05
CA GLY A 383 -2.68 10.24 -16.88
C GLY A 383 -1.61 9.96 -17.94
N GLY A 384 -1.13 11.01 -18.62
CA GLY A 384 -0.05 10.92 -19.60
C GLY A 384 1.28 10.46 -18.98
N LEU A 385 1.69 11.01 -17.84
CA LEU A 385 2.90 10.59 -17.11
C LEU A 385 2.81 9.13 -16.70
N THR A 386 1.63 8.67 -16.27
CA THR A 386 1.41 7.27 -15.89
C THR A 386 1.52 6.33 -17.09
N GLY A 387 0.97 6.70 -18.23
CA GLY A 387 1.15 5.98 -19.50
C GLY A 387 2.62 5.95 -19.95
N LEU A 388 3.34 7.07 -19.83
CA LEU A 388 4.80 7.13 -20.11
C LEU A 388 5.60 6.22 -19.17
N SER A 389 5.24 6.15 -17.87
CA SER A 389 5.85 5.23 -16.92
C SER A 389 5.66 3.77 -17.35
N ALA A 390 4.47 3.39 -17.85
CA ALA A 390 4.25 2.06 -18.43
C ALA A 390 5.19 1.78 -19.61
N LEU A 391 5.39 2.75 -20.51
CA LEU A 391 6.33 2.59 -21.63
C LEU A 391 7.79 2.44 -21.18
N VAL A 392 8.20 3.16 -20.13
CA VAL A 392 9.55 2.98 -19.52
C VAL A 392 9.72 1.55 -19.01
N ILE A 393 8.72 1.00 -18.31
CA ILE A 393 8.72 -0.40 -17.86
C ILE A 393 8.87 -1.33 -19.06
N ARG A 394 8.02 -1.16 -20.09
CA ARG A 394 8.04 -2.01 -21.28
C ARG A 394 9.39 -2.05 -21.99
N ARG A 395 10.09 -0.91 -22.06
CA ARG A 395 11.38 -0.77 -22.76
C ARG A 395 12.59 -1.18 -21.92
N ARG A 396 12.59 -0.89 -20.62
CA ARG A 396 13.78 -1.07 -19.78
C ARG A 396 13.80 -2.37 -18.99
N MET A 397 12.63 -2.87 -18.54
CA MET A 397 12.57 -4.10 -17.75
C MET A 397 12.69 -5.34 -18.62
N TYR A 398 13.28 -6.37 -18.05
CA TYR A 398 13.31 -7.72 -18.59
C TYR A 398 12.84 -8.73 -17.54
N CYS A 399 12.25 -9.85 -18.00
CA CYS A 399 11.90 -10.98 -17.14
C CYS A 399 13.16 -11.81 -16.89
N LEU A 400 13.35 -12.24 -15.65
CA LEU A 400 14.36 -13.28 -15.39
C LEU A 400 13.86 -14.59 -16.01
N PRO A 401 14.76 -15.41 -16.60
CA PRO A 401 14.39 -16.73 -17.05
C PRO A 401 13.89 -17.55 -15.85
N GLU A 402 12.81 -18.31 -16.05
CA GLU A 402 12.38 -19.29 -15.05
C GLU A 402 13.57 -20.23 -14.78
N VAL A 403 14.04 -20.24 -13.55
CA VAL A 403 14.99 -21.27 -13.11
C VAL A 403 14.16 -22.55 -13.04
N GLU A 404 14.26 -23.40 -14.07
CA GLU A 404 13.74 -24.77 -13.96
C GLU A 404 14.30 -25.35 -12.65
N PRO A 405 13.44 -25.94 -11.79
CA PRO A 405 13.93 -26.60 -10.59
C PRO A 405 14.96 -27.63 -11.06
N SER A 406 16.23 -27.36 -10.75
CA SER A 406 17.32 -28.31 -11.04
C SER A 406 16.86 -29.67 -10.50
N THR A 407 16.62 -30.61 -11.41
CA THR A 407 16.42 -32.00 -11.07
C THR A 407 17.64 -32.41 -10.26
N VAL A 408 17.47 -32.43 -8.93
CA VAL A 408 18.43 -33.11 -8.06
C VAL A 408 18.52 -34.53 -8.63
N PRO A 409 19.68 -35.01 -9.06
CA PRO A 409 19.79 -36.36 -9.56
C PRO A 409 19.46 -37.29 -8.38
N THR A 410 18.24 -37.80 -8.35
CA THR A 410 17.89 -38.93 -7.50
C THR A 410 18.81 -40.08 -7.92
N ARG A 411 19.67 -40.47 -6.99
CA ARG A 411 20.50 -41.66 -7.10
C ARG A 411 19.71 -42.80 -7.78
N SER A 412 20.33 -43.26 -8.86
CA SER A 412 19.92 -44.41 -9.62
C SER A 412 19.43 -45.59 -8.71
N CYS A 413 18.16 -45.90 -8.77
CA CYS A 413 17.68 -47.25 -8.54
C CYS A 413 17.16 -47.78 -9.87
N LEU A 414 17.70 -48.91 -10.23
CA LEU A 414 17.57 -49.75 -11.38
C LEU A 414 16.15 -49.85 -11.99
N ARG A 415 16.15 -49.93 -13.32
CA ARG A 415 15.04 -50.21 -14.27
C ARG A 415 14.08 -51.31 -13.82
N PRO A 416 12.84 -51.36 -14.32
CA PRO A 416 12.65 -51.92 -15.65
C PRO A 416 11.70 -51.18 -16.61
N THR A 417 11.95 -51.43 -17.87
CA THR A 417 11.27 -51.18 -19.11
C THR A 417 9.73 -51.32 -19.10
N SER A 418 9.03 -50.43 -19.78
CA SER A 418 8.02 -50.65 -20.81
C SER A 418 6.84 -49.65 -20.75
N LEU A 419 6.57 -49.00 -21.90
CA LEU A 419 5.30 -48.58 -22.50
C LEU A 419 4.27 -47.82 -21.62
N THR A 420 3.94 -46.59 -21.92
CA THR A 420 2.98 -46.17 -22.95
C THR A 420 2.71 -44.66 -22.85
N LEU A 421 2.56 -44.03 -24.00
CA LEU A 421 2.00 -42.70 -24.25
C LEU A 421 0.58 -42.55 -23.68
N PHE A 422 0.19 -41.33 -23.44
CA PHE A 422 -1.15 -40.84 -23.03
C PHE A 422 -1.33 -40.64 -21.51
N SER A 423 -1.07 -39.39 -21.06
CA SER A 423 -1.94 -38.61 -20.14
C SER A 423 -1.23 -37.31 -19.68
N ARG A 424 -1.07 -36.36 -20.59
CA ARG A 424 -0.87 -34.95 -20.22
C ARG A 424 -2.23 -34.26 -20.42
N PHE A 425 -2.99 -34.16 -19.35
CA PHE A 425 -4.05 -33.18 -19.10
C PHE A 425 -4.90 -33.66 -17.90
N ARG A 426 -4.41 -33.43 -16.67
CA ARG A 426 -5.22 -33.33 -15.43
C ARG A 426 -4.32 -33.19 -14.22
N CYS A 427 -3.95 -31.96 -13.93
CA CYS A 427 -3.54 -31.56 -12.57
C CYS A 427 -3.67 -30.06 -12.47
N GLY A 428 -4.81 -29.60 -12.06
CA GLY A 428 -5.06 -28.15 -11.95
C GLY A 428 -6.42 -27.80 -11.37
N PHE A 429 -6.98 -28.62 -10.47
CA PHE A 429 -8.12 -28.19 -9.63
C PHE A 429 -8.36 -29.25 -8.55
N SER A 430 -7.55 -29.25 -7.50
CA SER A 430 -7.83 -30.09 -6.33
C SER A 430 -7.06 -29.61 -5.10
N PHE A 431 -7.35 -28.38 -4.65
CA PHE A 431 -6.80 -27.86 -3.39
C PHE A 431 -7.80 -26.95 -2.64
N LEU A 432 -9.09 -27.26 -2.76
CA LEU A 432 -10.13 -26.54 -1.99
C LEU A 432 -11.22 -27.47 -1.42
N ALA A 433 -10.97 -28.77 -1.30
CA ALA A 433 -12.02 -29.72 -0.85
C ALA A 433 -11.61 -30.71 0.23
N ASP A 434 -10.44 -30.60 0.86
CA ASP A 434 -10.06 -31.50 1.97
C ASP A 434 -9.89 -30.72 3.29
N GLY A 435 -11.00 -30.45 3.93
CA GLY A 435 -11.00 -29.73 5.20
C GLY A 435 -12.25 -29.89 6.07
N VAL A 436 -13.16 -30.77 5.74
CA VAL A 436 -14.29 -31.05 6.65
C VAL A 436 -14.70 -32.53 6.49
N SER A 437 -14.08 -33.44 7.23
CA SER A 437 -14.70 -34.70 7.66
C SER A 437 -13.97 -35.22 8.88
N GLY A 438 -14.38 -34.74 10.04
CA GLY A 438 -14.05 -35.34 11.33
C GLY A 438 -14.92 -36.57 11.54
N HIS A 439 -14.31 -37.73 11.55
CA HIS A 439 -14.97 -38.99 11.97
C HIS A 439 -15.29 -38.94 13.47
N PHE A 440 -16.57 -38.94 13.79
CA PHE A 440 -17.10 -39.45 15.05
C PHE A 440 -17.00 -40.99 15.05
N ARG A 441 -16.15 -41.55 15.89
CA ARG A 441 -16.25 -42.94 16.29
C ARG A 441 -17.03 -43.00 17.61
N VAL A 442 -18.23 -43.55 17.53
CA VAL A 442 -18.98 -44.05 18.66
C VAL A 442 -18.41 -45.43 18.99
N GLY A 443 -17.85 -45.59 20.16
CA GLY A 443 -17.51 -46.91 20.74
C GLY A 443 -18.65 -47.42 21.59
N SER A 444 -19.25 -48.50 21.18
CA SER A 444 -20.13 -49.32 21.99
C SER A 444 -19.31 -50.41 22.70
N SER A 445 -19.40 -50.50 23.94
CA SER A 445 -19.57 -51.53 24.94
C SER A 445 -18.81 -51.22 26.20
#